data_b9e7fa243b22ba9918e020860ec03c7e
#
_entry.id   b9e7fa243b22ba9918e020860ec03c7e
#
_cell.length_a   1.000
_cell.length_b   1.000
_cell.length_c   1.000
_cell.angle_alpha   90.00
_cell.angle_beta   90.00
_cell.angle_gamma   90.00
#
_symmetry.space_group_name_H-M   'P 1'
#
loop_
_entity.id
_entity.type
_entity.pdbx_description
1 polymer ?
#
loop_
_entity_poly.entity_id
_entity_poly.type
_entity_poly.pdbx_seq_one_letter_code
_entity_poly.pdbx_strand_id
1 'polypeptide(L)'
;MREAAFQRGMGQIVLLIAVAVVLAVGYVAIDLYSGGQKDMVMVETRGVQMASALSAFKREQGSYPDALDKLVPKYALAVAKCPGGTPMGYVSSAGEYVLSCSHVVFKYLPYNYDSRSKSWSG
;
A
#
# COMPACT_ATOMS: atom_id res chain seq x y z
N MET A 1 -43.82 -37.74 -5.24
CA MET A 1 -43.38 -37.53 -3.85
C MET A 1 -41.90 -37.88 -3.65
N ARG A 2 -41.54 -39.11 -3.91
CA ARG A 2 -40.17 -39.56 -3.76
C ARG A 2 -39.21 -38.82 -4.70
N GLU A 3 -39.60 -38.63 -5.95
CA GLU A 3 -38.79 -37.86 -6.91
C GLU A 3 -38.66 -36.42 -6.52
N ALA A 4 -39.71 -35.78 -6.02
CA ALA A 4 -39.66 -34.41 -5.55
C ALA A 4 -38.73 -34.25 -4.34
N ALA A 5 -38.76 -35.23 -3.42
CA ALA A 5 -37.87 -35.25 -2.26
C ALA A 5 -36.40 -35.43 -2.68
N PHE A 6 -36.16 -36.32 -3.65
CA PHE A 6 -34.83 -36.54 -4.20
C PHE A 6 -34.32 -35.30 -4.93
N GLN A 7 -35.15 -34.68 -5.74
CA GLN A 7 -34.79 -33.43 -6.40
C GLN A 7 -34.52 -32.29 -5.41
N ARG A 8 -35.30 -32.21 -4.35
CA ARG A 8 -35.04 -31.25 -3.28
C ARG A 8 -33.70 -31.50 -2.63
N GLY A 9 -33.33 -32.76 -2.37
CA GLY A 9 -32.05 -33.13 -1.82
C GLY A 9 -30.91 -32.74 -2.73
N MET A 10 -31.03 -33.05 -4.02
CA MET A 10 -30.02 -32.63 -5.02
C MET A 10 -29.99 -31.14 -5.18
N GLY A 11 -31.12 -30.45 -5.21
CA GLY A 11 -31.20 -28.99 -5.29
C GLY A 11 -30.58 -28.32 -4.09
N GLN A 12 -30.78 -28.86 -2.90
CA GLN A 12 -30.17 -28.36 -1.69
C GLN A 12 -28.65 -28.52 -1.71
N ILE A 13 -28.16 -29.67 -2.15
CA ILE A 13 -26.71 -29.92 -2.26
C ILE A 13 -26.11 -28.98 -3.28
N VAL A 14 -26.71 -28.81 -4.45
CA VAL A 14 -26.23 -27.89 -5.48
C VAL A 14 -26.25 -26.46 -4.97
N LEU A 15 -27.33 -26.08 -4.27
CA LEU A 15 -27.41 -24.73 -3.68
C LEU A 15 -26.33 -24.51 -2.64
N LEU A 16 -26.07 -25.47 -1.77
CA LEU A 16 -25.01 -25.36 -0.76
C LEU A 16 -23.63 -25.23 -1.41
N ILE A 17 -23.38 -26.02 -2.45
CA ILE A 17 -22.11 -25.92 -3.19
C ILE A 17 -22.00 -24.57 -3.87
N ALA A 18 -23.04 -24.08 -4.50
CA ALA A 18 -23.06 -22.78 -5.15
C ALA A 18 -22.79 -21.66 -4.15
N VAL A 19 -23.42 -21.67 -2.98
CA VAL A 19 -23.21 -20.70 -1.91
C VAL A 19 -21.79 -20.78 -1.41
N ALA A 20 -21.25 -21.98 -1.19
CA ALA A 20 -19.88 -22.17 -0.73
C ALA A 20 -18.87 -21.60 -1.74
N VAL A 21 -19.09 -21.83 -3.04
CA VAL A 21 -18.22 -21.30 -4.10
C VAL A 21 -18.28 -19.78 -4.12
N VAL A 22 -19.48 -19.19 -4.04
CA VAL A 22 -19.65 -17.72 -4.03
C VAL A 22 -18.95 -17.11 -2.82
N LEU A 23 -19.11 -17.71 -1.64
CA LEU A 23 -18.45 -17.23 -0.43
C LEU A 23 -16.92 -17.34 -0.53
N ALA A 24 -16.42 -18.44 -1.08
CA ALA A 24 -14.98 -18.63 -1.26
C ALA A 24 -14.40 -17.60 -2.23
N VAL A 25 -15.05 -17.37 -3.37
CA VAL A 25 -14.64 -16.37 -4.36
C VAL A 25 -14.69 -14.98 -3.74
N GLY A 26 -15.77 -14.65 -3.02
CA GLY A 26 -15.92 -13.37 -2.34
C GLY A 26 -14.83 -13.14 -1.30
N TYR A 27 -14.50 -14.18 -0.52
CA TYR A 27 -13.42 -14.10 0.48
C TYR A 27 -12.07 -13.80 -0.16
N VAL A 28 -11.73 -14.53 -1.23
CA VAL A 28 -10.46 -14.33 -1.95
C VAL A 28 -10.43 -12.92 -2.55
N ALA A 29 -11.51 -12.45 -3.14
CA ALA A 29 -11.59 -11.11 -3.71
C ALA A 29 -11.37 -10.03 -2.65
N ILE A 30 -12.02 -10.18 -1.49
CA ILE A 30 -11.86 -9.23 -0.38
C ILE A 30 -10.42 -9.25 0.14
N ASP A 31 -9.84 -10.44 0.27
CA ASP A 31 -8.47 -10.58 0.75
C ASP A 31 -7.46 -9.90 -0.17
N LEU A 32 -7.59 -10.11 -1.49
CA LEU A 32 -6.74 -9.45 -2.47
C LEU A 32 -6.92 -7.92 -2.45
N TYR A 33 -8.15 -7.46 -2.37
CA TYR A 33 -8.45 -6.03 -2.32
C TYR A 33 -7.90 -5.39 -1.06
N SER A 34 -8.08 -6.03 0.10
CA SER A 34 -7.55 -5.56 1.38
C SER A 34 -6.03 -5.53 1.38
N GLY A 35 -5.37 -6.51 0.74
CA GLY A 35 -3.92 -6.54 0.61
C GLY A 35 -3.41 -5.34 -0.17
N GLY A 36 -4.05 -5.00 -1.29
CA GLY A 36 -3.70 -3.83 -2.07
C GLY A 36 -3.88 -2.53 -1.32
N GLN A 37 -4.98 -2.39 -0.57
CA GLN A 37 -5.21 -1.22 0.27
C GLN A 37 -4.20 -1.10 1.40
N LYS A 38 -3.84 -2.21 2.03
CA LYS A 38 -2.83 -2.22 3.10
C LYS A 38 -1.49 -1.73 2.57
N ASP A 39 -1.10 -2.13 1.37
CA ASP A 39 0.14 -1.66 0.76
C ASP A 39 0.11 -0.15 0.54
N MET A 40 -0.99 0.39 0.02
CA MET A 40 -1.13 1.82 -0.20
C MET A 40 -1.07 2.60 1.13
N VAL A 41 -1.81 2.15 2.14
CA VAL A 41 -1.81 2.77 3.47
C VAL A 41 -0.41 2.70 4.09
N MET A 42 0.28 1.58 3.95
CA MET A 42 1.64 1.42 4.44
C MET A 42 2.60 2.42 3.79
N VAL A 43 2.53 2.57 2.46
CA VAL A 43 3.36 3.52 1.73
C VAL A 43 3.06 4.94 2.18
N GLU A 44 1.80 5.32 2.27
CA GLU A 44 1.40 6.65 2.69
C GLU A 44 1.82 6.95 4.13
N THR A 45 1.63 6.01 5.05
CA THR A 45 2.01 6.17 6.45
C THR A 45 3.53 6.34 6.59
N ARG A 46 4.28 5.49 5.93
CA ARG A 46 5.74 5.57 5.94
C ARG A 46 6.25 6.82 5.25
N GLY A 47 5.59 7.22 4.17
CA GLY A 47 5.89 8.46 3.46
C GLY A 47 5.67 9.69 4.33
N VAL A 48 4.58 9.73 5.10
CA VAL A 48 4.31 10.82 6.05
C VAL A 48 5.39 10.88 7.11
N GLN A 49 5.85 9.74 7.63
CA GLN A 49 6.95 9.69 8.59
C GLN A 49 8.24 10.25 7.99
N MET A 50 8.56 9.86 6.77
CA MET A 50 9.74 10.40 6.07
C MET A 50 9.58 11.89 5.76
N ALA A 51 8.40 12.32 5.35
CA ALA A 51 8.13 13.73 5.08
C ALA A 51 8.30 14.58 6.34
N SER A 52 7.83 14.09 7.49
CA SER A 52 8.03 14.76 8.78
C SER A 52 9.51 14.88 9.14
N ALA A 53 10.26 13.79 8.94
CA ALA A 53 11.71 13.77 9.19
C ALA A 53 12.44 14.73 8.25
N LEU A 54 12.06 14.76 6.97
CA LEU A 54 12.64 15.68 5.99
C LEU A 54 12.36 17.14 6.34
N SER A 55 11.15 17.44 6.80
CA SER A 55 10.79 18.78 7.23
C SER A 55 11.60 19.23 8.45
N ALA A 56 11.83 18.33 9.41
CA ALA A 56 12.67 18.61 10.58
C ALA A 56 14.11 18.84 10.17
N PHE A 57 14.64 18.03 9.26
CA PHE A 57 15.99 18.21 8.72
C PHE A 57 16.15 19.58 8.05
N LYS A 58 15.20 19.95 7.18
CA LYS A 58 15.23 21.24 6.50
C LYS A 58 15.19 22.40 7.49
N ARG A 59 14.37 22.30 8.54
CA ARG A 59 14.29 23.32 9.57
C ARG A 59 15.62 23.55 10.28
N GLU A 60 16.35 22.49 10.57
CA GLU A 60 17.63 22.57 11.27
C GLU A 60 18.79 22.89 10.36
N GLN A 61 18.81 22.32 9.15
CA GLN A 61 19.95 22.41 8.24
C GLN A 61 19.76 23.44 7.12
N GLY A 62 18.55 23.95 6.94
CA GLY A 62 18.22 24.93 5.90
C GLY A 62 17.84 24.37 4.55
N SER A 63 18.08 23.09 4.30
CA SER A 63 17.75 22.43 3.05
C SER A 63 17.44 20.96 3.28
N TYR A 64 16.80 20.32 2.30
CA TYR A 64 16.57 18.87 2.34
C TYR A 64 17.89 18.12 2.10
N PRO A 65 18.05 16.91 2.68
CA PRO A 65 19.23 16.11 2.42
C PRO A 65 19.22 15.57 0.98
N ASP A 66 20.36 15.15 0.50
CA ASP A 66 20.46 14.50 -0.81
C ASP A 66 20.17 13.00 -0.75
N ALA A 67 20.04 12.42 0.43
CA ALA A 67 19.68 11.02 0.63
C ALA A 67 18.93 10.82 1.92
N LEU A 68 18.03 9.85 1.96
CA LEU A 68 17.24 9.51 3.16
C LEU A 68 18.11 8.99 4.31
N ASP A 69 19.26 8.39 4.00
CA ASP A 69 20.19 7.88 5.01
C ASP A 69 20.63 8.96 5.99
N LYS A 70 20.66 10.19 5.56
CA LYS A 70 21.07 11.32 6.41
C LYS A 70 20.06 11.67 7.49
N LEU A 71 18.84 11.13 7.40
CA LEU A 71 17.83 11.28 8.43
C LEU A 71 18.06 10.35 9.62
N VAL A 72 18.81 9.29 9.43
CA VAL A 72 19.05 8.27 10.44
C VAL A 72 20.32 8.59 11.22
N PRO A 73 20.35 8.47 12.55
CA PRO A 73 19.28 8.12 13.47
C PRO A 73 18.53 9.31 14.09
N LYS A 74 18.96 10.54 13.81
CA LYS A 74 18.49 11.72 14.54
C LYS A 74 17.03 12.06 14.25
N TYR A 75 16.62 11.99 12.99
CA TYR A 75 15.28 12.40 12.56
C TYR A 75 14.35 11.20 12.32
N ALA A 76 14.93 10.04 12.07
CA ALA A 76 14.20 8.80 11.87
C ALA A 76 15.01 7.63 12.42
N LEU A 77 14.34 6.60 12.91
CA LEU A 77 15.00 5.39 13.42
C LEU A 77 15.65 4.59 12.29
N ALA A 78 15.01 4.58 11.12
CA ALA A 78 15.50 3.89 9.93
C ALA A 78 14.86 4.50 8.69
N VAL A 79 15.48 4.26 7.53
CA VAL A 79 14.88 4.62 6.24
C VAL A 79 13.66 3.74 6.02
N ALA A 80 12.53 4.34 5.68
CA ALA A 80 11.29 3.60 5.41
C ALA A 80 11.47 2.69 4.20
N LYS A 81 10.82 1.52 4.24
CA LYS A 81 10.84 0.55 3.16
C LYS A 81 9.49 0.48 2.49
N CYS A 82 9.52 0.24 1.19
CA CYS A 82 8.32 -0.03 0.41
C CYS A 82 7.81 -1.45 0.65
N PRO A 83 6.56 -1.76 0.30
CA PRO A 83 6.10 -3.14 0.25
C PRO A 83 7.06 -3.97 -0.61
N GLY A 84 7.42 -5.15 -0.12
CA GLY A 84 8.44 -5.99 -0.76
C GLY A 84 9.84 -5.82 -0.19
N GLY A 85 10.06 -4.87 0.72
CA GLY A 85 11.30 -4.72 1.47
C GLY A 85 12.37 -3.85 0.82
N THR A 86 12.10 -3.24 -0.34
CA THR A 86 13.04 -2.30 -0.96
C THR A 86 12.99 -0.95 -0.26
N PRO A 87 14.11 -0.23 -0.14
CA PRO A 87 14.09 1.11 0.42
C PRO A 87 13.22 2.05 -0.39
N MET A 88 12.57 3.00 0.28
CA MET A 88 11.77 4.02 -0.39
C MET A 88 12.68 4.89 -1.28
N GLY A 89 12.26 5.10 -2.51
CA GLY A 89 12.97 5.96 -3.45
C GLY A 89 12.86 7.43 -3.04
N TYR A 90 13.93 8.18 -3.25
CA TYR A 90 14.00 9.58 -2.88
C TYR A 90 14.80 10.36 -3.91
N VAL A 91 14.23 11.45 -4.39
CA VAL A 91 14.91 12.39 -5.28
C VAL A 91 14.65 13.80 -4.75
N SER A 92 15.72 14.58 -4.56
CA SER A 92 15.59 15.97 -4.16
C SER A 92 16.14 16.88 -5.26
N SER A 93 15.49 18.02 -5.48
CA SER A 93 15.89 18.98 -6.50
C SER A 93 15.25 20.34 -6.21
N ALA A 94 16.07 21.41 -6.27
CA ALA A 94 15.60 22.79 -6.17
C ALA A 94 14.73 23.07 -4.93
N GLY A 95 15.11 22.51 -3.78
CA GLY A 95 14.38 22.73 -2.52
C GLY A 95 13.12 21.90 -2.38
N GLU A 96 12.93 20.89 -3.24
CA GLU A 96 11.78 20.00 -3.20
C GLU A 96 12.23 18.54 -3.30
N TYR A 97 11.32 17.62 -3.02
CA TYR A 97 11.64 16.20 -3.09
C TYR A 97 10.44 15.37 -3.55
N VAL A 98 10.74 14.18 -4.02
CA VAL A 98 9.75 13.16 -4.37
C VAL A 98 10.14 11.86 -3.68
N LEU A 99 9.19 11.25 -2.97
CA LEU A 99 9.31 9.91 -2.41
C LEU A 99 8.55 8.96 -3.32
N SER A 100 9.08 7.75 -3.52
CA SER A 100 8.44 6.79 -4.43
C SER A 100 8.57 5.36 -3.94
N CYS A 101 7.54 4.56 -4.25
CA CYS A 101 7.56 3.12 -4.10
C CYS A 101 7.09 2.49 -5.38
N SER A 102 7.90 1.61 -5.96
CA SER A 102 7.49 0.73 -7.05
C SER A 102 6.85 -0.53 -6.45
N HIS A 103 6.16 -1.32 -7.27
CA HIS A 103 5.55 -2.60 -6.86
C HIS A 103 4.43 -2.46 -5.82
N VAL A 104 3.66 -1.39 -5.86
CA VAL A 104 2.43 -1.28 -5.09
C VAL A 104 1.33 -2.02 -5.84
N VAL A 105 0.61 -2.91 -5.15
CA VAL A 105 -0.47 -3.70 -5.75
C VAL A 105 -1.52 -2.77 -6.35
N PHE A 106 -2.00 -3.11 -7.56
CA PHE A 106 -2.96 -2.34 -8.37
C PHE A 106 -2.44 -1.00 -8.90
N LYS A 107 -1.13 -0.73 -8.81
CA LYS A 107 -0.53 0.46 -9.39
C LYS A 107 0.39 0.07 -10.54
N TYR A 108 0.16 0.65 -11.72
CA TYR A 108 1.01 0.42 -12.89
C TYR A 108 2.27 1.26 -12.88
N LEU A 109 2.19 2.44 -12.28
CA LEU A 109 3.32 3.36 -12.14
C LEU A 109 3.79 3.37 -10.70
N PRO A 110 5.05 3.78 -10.44
CA PRO A 110 5.50 3.97 -9.06
C PRO A 110 4.56 4.90 -8.31
N TYR A 111 4.28 4.56 -7.06
CA TYR A 111 3.41 5.39 -6.21
C TYR A 111 4.28 6.47 -5.57
N ASN A 112 4.05 7.71 -5.97
CA ASN A 112 4.93 8.83 -5.66
C ASN A 112 4.26 9.86 -4.76
N TYR A 113 5.03 10.41 -3.84
CA TYR A 113 4.66 11.60 -3.06
C TYR A 113 5.51 12.77 -3.51
N ASP A 114 4.86 13.86 -3.94
CA ASP A 114 5.52 15.09 -4.36
C ASP A 114 5.35 16.15 -3.27
N SER A 115 6.46 16.73 -2.82
CA SER A 115 6.45 17.75 -1.78
C SER A 115 5.76 19.04 -2.22
N ARG A 116 5.72 19.33 -3.53
CA ARG A 116 5.04 20.51 -4.06
C ARG A 116 3.53 20.42 -3.88
N SER A 117 2.95 19.34 -4.34
CA SER A 117 1.51 19.13 -4.28
C SER A 117 1.08 18.58 -2.93
N LYS A 118 2.02 18.04 -2.14
CA LYS A 118 1.77 17.35 -0.88
C LYS A 118 0.74 16.24 -1.05
N SER A 119 0.82 15.53 -2.18
CA SER A 119 -0.14 14.51 -2.55
C SER A 119 0.56 13.30 -3.16
N TRP A 120 -0.13 12.18 -3.12
CA TRP A 120 0.31 10.93 -3.71
C TRP A 120 -0.29 10.77 -5.11
N SER A 121 0.49 10.18 -6.02
CA SER A 121 0.05 9.91 -7.39
C SER A 121 0.73 8.63 -7.91
N GLY A 122 0.06 7.99 -8.88
CA GLY A 122 0.61 6.77 -9.48
C GLY A 122 -0.41 5.89 -10.15
#